data_8f79e8142ab64ec49b6b782ec761162c
#
_entry.id   8f79e8142ab64ec49b6b782ec761162c
#
_cell.length_a   1.000
_cell.length_b   1.000
_cell.length_c   1.000
_cell.angle_alpha   90.00
_cell.angle_beta   90.00
_cell.angle_gamma   90.00
#
_symmetry.space_group_name_H-M   'P 1'
#
loop_
_entity.id
_entity.type
_entity.pdbx_description
1 polymer ?
#
loop_
_entity_poly.entity_id
_entity_poly.type
_entity_poly.pdbx_seq_one_letter_code
_entity_poly.pdbx_strand_id
1 'polypeptide(L)'
;SIHNIVQGNTIIANRHPEKMDYIVSNPPFKLDFSEWRDRVESLPEVSERFFAGVPKVPAKSKDKMAIYELFVQHIIYSLKPDGQAAVVLPTGFITAQSGIDKAIRQHLVDHQMLAGVVSMPSNIFATTGTNVSILFIDKKNKDDVVLIDASNLGTKVKEGKNQKTVLSPEEEQKIVETFIKKEAVEDFSVTVSYEDIKEKNYSLSAGQY
;
A
#
# COMPACT_ATOMS: atom_id res chain seq x y z
N SER A 1 -22.71 -1.84 10.19
CA SER A 1 -23.45 -2.77 11.04
C SER A 1 -22.56 -3.89 11.54
N ILE A 2 -22.77 -4.33 12.76
CA ILE A 2 -22.03 -5.45 13.35
C ILE A 2 -22.20 -6.76 12.55
N HIS A 3 -23.32 -6.90 11.83
CA HIS A 3 -23.58 -8.06 10.96
C HIS A 3 -22.61 -8.14 9.77
N ASN A 4 -21.93 -7.04 9.45
CA ASN A 4 -20.92 -7.00 8.38
C ASN A 4 -19.52 -7.35 8.88
N ILE A 5 -19.37 -7.65 10.17
CA ILE A 5 -18.08 -8.09 10.73
C ILE A 5 -18.09 -9.61 10.78
N VAL A 6 -17.26 -10.24 9.96
CA VAL A 6 -17.23 -11.69 9.81
C VAL A 6 -15.83 -12.21 10.10
N GLN A 7 -15.73 -13.16 11.04
CA GLN A 7 -14.47 -13.81 11.35
C GLN A 7 -14.14 -14.87 10.30
N GLY A 8 -12.88 -14.93 9.90
CA GLY A 8 -12.38 -15.93 8.98
C GLY A 8 -11.05 -15.55 8.35
N ASN A 9 -10.52 -16.43 7.53
CA ASN A 9 -9.35 -16.17 6.73
C ASN A 9 -9.78 -15.56 5.39
N THR A 10 -9.74 -14.23 5.31
CA THR A 10 -10.17 -13.46 4.14
C THR A 10 -9.42 -13.86 2.85
N ILE A 11 -8.16 -14.26 2.97
CA ILE A 11 -7.34 -14.59 1.80
C ILE A 11 -7.82 -15.89 1.16
N ILE A 12 -8.10 -16.92 1.94
CA ILE A 12 -8.56 -18.21 1.40
C ILE A 12 -10.05 -18.24 1.09
N ALA A 13 -10.83 -17.37 1.73
CA ALA A 13 -12.29 -17.30 1.50
C ALA A 13 -12.75 -15.86 1.66
N ASN A 14 -13.15 -15.24 0.56
CA ASN A 14 -13.66 -13.87 0.60
C ASN A 14 -14.99 -13.84 1.37
N ARG A 15 -14.97 -13.14 2.51
CA ARG A 15 -16.13 -13.00 3.41
C ARG A 15 -17.06 -11.86 2.99
N HIS A 16 -16.61 -11.00 2.09
CA HIS A 16 -17.36 -9.85 1.59
C HIS A 16 -17.30 -9.87 0.05
N PRO A 17 -18.11 -10.71 -0.61
CA PRO A 17 -18.07 -10.83 -2.07
C PRO A 17 -18.58 -9.58 -2.79
N GLU A 18 -19.37 -8.74 -2.12
CA GLU A 18 -19.80 -7.47 -2.69
C GLU A 18 -18.64 -6.48 -2.70
N LYS A 19 -18.51 -5.76 -3.81
CA LYS A 19 -17.44 -4.78 -3.97
C LYS A 19 -17.72 -3.53 -3.14
N MET A 20 -16.65 -2.85 -2.73
CA MET A 20 -16.67 -1.73 -1.80
C MET A 20 -16.39 -0.40 -2.49
N ASP A 21 -16.99 0.67 -1.97
CA ASP A 21 -16.70 2.05 -2.39
C ASP A 21 -15.37 2.54 -1.80
N TYR A 22 -15.11 2.22 -0.52
CA TYR A 22 -13.94 2.67 0.23
C TYR A 22 -13.37 1.54 1.07
N ILE A 23 -12.04 1.41 1.02
CA ILE A 23 -11.31 0.46 1.85
C ILE A 23 -10.15 1.18 2.52
N VAL A 24 -10.01 1.01 3.84
CA VAL A 24 -8.83 1.45 4.59
C VAL A 24 -8.24 0.22 5.25
N SER A 25 -6.94 0.01 5.07
CA SER A 25 -6.28 -1.21 5.55
C SER A 25 -4.86 -0.94 6.06
N ASN A 26 -4.54 -1.59 7.18
CA ASN A 26 -3.18 -1.70 7.69
C ASN A 26 -2.88 -3.21 7.82
N PRO A 27 -2.57 -3.89 6.70
CA PRO A 27 -2.40 -5.34 6.71
C PRO A 27 -1.10 -5.75 7.41
N PRO A 28 -1.01 -7.00 7.88
CA PRO A 28 0.27 -7.53 8.33
C PRO A 28 1.26 -7.56 7.16
N PHE A 29 2.53 -7.23 7.42
CA PHE A 29 3.54 -7.22 6.37
C PHE A 29 4.13 -8.59 6.13
N LYS A 30 4.46 -9.30 7.20
CA LYS A 30 5.09 -10.61 7.14
C LYS A 30 4.37 -11.57 8.07
N LEU A 31 4.10 -12.75 7.57
CA LEU A 31 3.41 -13.80 8.31
C LEU A 31 3.70 -15.15 7.67
N ASP A 32 3.84 -16.21 8.48
CA ASP A 32 3.90 -17.56 7.96
C ASP A 32 2.52 -17.99 7.47
N PHE A 33 2.33 -17.94 6.17
CA PHE A 33 1.12 -18.36 5.49
C PHE A 33 1.38 -19.60 4.65
N SER A 34 2.49 -20.31 4.90
CA SER A 34 2.93 -21.45 4.12
C SER A 34 1.91 -22.58 4.08
N GLU A 35 1.20 -22.81 5.16
CA GLU A 35 0.13 -23.82 5.27
C GLU A 35 -1.02 -23.57 4.29
N TRP A 36 -1.30 -22.33 3.95
CA TRP A 36 -2.47 -21.94 3.15
C TRP A 36 -2.13 -21.61 1.70
N ARG A 37 -0.84 -21.46 1.38
CA ARG A 37 -0.39 -20.96 0.08
C ARG A 37 -0.96 -21.76 -1.11
N ASP A 38 -0.89 -23.06 -1.05
CA ASP A 38 -1.37 -23.91 -2.14
C ASP A 38 -2.89 -23.82 -2.32
N ARG A 39 -3.62 -23.62 -1.22
CA ARG A 39 -5.07 -23.37 -1.28
C ARG A 39 -5.39 -22.05 -1.98
N VAL A 40 -4.59 -21.02 -1.76
CA VAL A 40 -4.76 -19.73 -2.45
C VAL A 40 -4.53 -19.90 -3.95
N GLU A 41 -3.48 -20.61 -4.35
CA GLU A 41 -3.20 -20.88 -5.77
C GLU A 41 -4.30 -21.70 -6.44
N SER A 42 -5.04 -22.49 -5.67
CA SER A 42 -6.11 -23.35 -6.16
C SER A 42 -7.48 -22.69 -6.20
N LEU A 43 -7.61 -21.44 -5.74
CA LEU A 43 -8.89 -20.72 -5.77
C LEU A 43 -9.35 -20.49 -7.22
N PRO A 44 -10.66 -20.67 -7.52
CA PRO A 44 -11.17 -20.45 -8.87
C PRO A 44 -10.91 -19.02 -9.39
N GLU A 45 -10.92 -18.02 -8.51
CA GLU A 45 -10.73 -16.62 -8.84
C GLU A 45 -9.26 -16.16 -8.76
N VAL A 46 -8.30 -17.07 -8.58
CA VAL A 46 -6.89 -16.72 -8.30
C VAL A 46 -6.29 -15.80 -9.39
N SER A 47 -6.55 -16.06 -10.64
CA SER A 47 -5.97 -15.29 -11.75
C SER A 47 -6.51 -13.87 -11.82
N GLU A 48 -7.72 -13.64 -11.37
CA GLU A 48 -8.35 -12.32 -11.31
C GLU A 48 -8.03 -11.59 -10.00
N ARG A 49 -8.20 -12.29 -8.86
CA ARG A 49 -8.03 -11.72 -7.52
C ARG A 49 -6.56 -11.51 -7.18
N PHE A 50 -5.69 -12.46 -7.53
CA PHE A 50 -4.26 -12.41 -7.27
C PHE A 50 -3.47 -12.36 -8.59
N PHE A 51 -3.79 -11.39 -9.41
CA PHE A 51 -3.29 -11.22 -10.78
C PHE A 51 -1.76 -11.10 -10.87
N ALA A 52 -1.12 -10.56 -9.83
CA ALA A 52 0.32 -10.38 -9.78
C ALA A 52 1.05 -11.61 -9.20
N GLY A 53 0.30 -12.59 -8.72
CA GLY A 53 0.84 -13.84 -8.19
C GLY A 53 0.73 -13.97 -6.68
N VAL A 54 1.12 -15.13 -6.19
CA VAL A 54 1.13 -15.47 -4.76
C VAL A 54 2.57 -15.47 -4.29
N PRO A 55 2.90 -14.77 -3.19
CA PRO A 55 4.27 -14.69 -2.71
C PRO A 55 4.83 -16.07 -2.39
N LYS A 56 6.13 -16.23 -2.64
CA LYS A 56 6.85 -17.48 -2.32
C LYS A 56 7.06 -17.58 -0.82
N VAL A 57 7.11 -18.83 -0.33
CA VAL A 57 7.49 -19.10 1.04
C VAL A 57 9.02 -19.09 1.12
N PRO A 58 9.63 -18.18 1.93
CA PRO A 58 11.07 -18.18 2.11
C PRO A 58 11.56 -19.50 2.73
N ALA A 59 12.56 -20.14 2.12
CA ALA A 59 13.00 -21.48 2.50
C ALA A 59 13.51 -21.58 3.94
N LYS A 60 14.16 -20.52 4.45
CA LYS A 60 14.77 -20.50 5.78
C LYS A 60 13.99 -19.72 6.83
N SER A 61 12.97 -18.96 6.43
CA SER A 61 12.27 -18.03 7.31
C SER A 61 10.83 -17.86 6.85
N LYS A 62 10.00 -18.88 7.06
CA LYS A 62 8.59 -18.88 6.64
C LYS A 62 7.79 -17.71 7.20
N ASP A 63 8.15 -17.23 8.39
CA ASP A 63 7.55 -16.08 9.06
C ASP A 63 7.82 -14.75 8.32
N LYS A 64 8.74 -14.75 7.36
CA LYS A 64 9.06 -13.57 6.52
C LYS A 64 8.33 -13.53 5.19
N MET A 65 7.37 -14.42 4.98
CA MET A 65 6.53 -14.42 3.79
C MET A 65 5.78 -13.07 3.68
N ALA A 66 5.90 -12.42 2.52
CA ALA A 66 5.37 -11.08 2.29
C ALA A 66 3.85 -11.09 2.08
N ILE A 67 3.12 -11.40 3.13
CA ILE A 67 1.66 -11.59 3.09
C ILE A 67 0.91 -10.33 2.67
N TYR A 68 1.47 -9.14 2.89
CA TYR A 68 0.84 -7.88 2.47
C TYR A 68 0.53 -7.87 0.96
N GLU A 69 1.33 -8.56 0.16
CA GLU A 69 1.13 -8.63 -1.29
C GLU A 69 -0.21 -9.27 -1.66
N LEU A 70 -0.69 -10.22 -0.87
CA LEU A 70 -2.02 -10.80 -1.05
C LEU A 70 -3.12 -9.84 -0.63
N PHE A 71 -2.93 -9.11 0.48
CA PHE A 71 -3.91 -8.14 0.94
C PHE A 71 -4.10 -6.98 -0.03
N VAL A 72 -3.03 -6.46 -0.61
CA VAL A 72 -3.12 -5.38 -1.61
C VAL A 72 -3.91 -5.83 -2.83
N GLN A 73 -3.62 -7.02 -3.35
CA GLN A 73 -4.34 -7.56 -4.49
C GLN A 73 -5.81 -7.82 -4.18
N HIS A 74 -6.10 -8.34 -3.00
CA HIS A 74 -7.47 -8.52 -2.53
C HIS A 74 -8.23 -7.18 -2.43
N ILE A 75 -7.57 -6.13 -1.94
CA ILE A 75 -8.17 -4.80 -1.86
C ILE A 75 -8.52 -4.27 -3.25
N ILE A 76 -7.60 -4.37 -4.20
CA ILE A 76 -7.85 -3.94 -5.59
C ILE A 76 -9.05 -4.69 -6.17
N TYR A 77 -9.08 -6.01 -5.99
CA TYR A 77 -10.18 -6.87 -6.43
C TYR A 77 -11.52 -6.49 -5.79
N SER A 78 -11.50 -6.09 -4.52
CA SER A 78 -12.71 -5.80 -3.73
C SER A 78 -13.27 -4.40 -3.95
N LEU A 79 -12.56 -3.53 -4.67
CA LEU A 79 -13.05 -2.19 -4.97
C LEU A 79 -14.00 -2.19 -6.16
N LYS A 80 -15.05 -1.36 -6.07
CA LYS A 80 -15.91 -1.04 -7.22
C LYS A 80 -15.11 -0.32 -8.30
N PRO A 81 -15.63 -0.25 -9.56
CA PRO A 81 -14.94 0.44 -10.66
C PRO A 81 -14.60 1.91 -10.39
N ASP A 82 -15.26 2.55 -9.44
CA ASP A 82 -15.03 3.93 -9.00
C ASP A 82 -14.54 4.01 -7.54
N GLY A 83 -14.07 2.88 -6.99
CA GLY A 83 -13.68 2.78 -5.59
C GLY A 83 -12.33 3.41 -5.27
N GLN A 84 -12.14 3.70 -3.99
CA GLN A 84 -10.92 4.29 -3.43
C GLN A 84 -10.43 3.48 -2.23
N ALA A 85 -9.11 3.43 -2.06
CA ALA A 85 -8.52 2.75 -0.90
C ALA A 85 -7.28 3.47 -0.38
N ALA A 86 -7.03 3.31 0.91
CA ALA A 86 -5.77 3.70 1.55
C ALA A 86 -5.18 2.47 2.22
N VAL A 87 -3.94 2.14 1.88
CA VAL A 87 -3.26 0.94 2.36
C VAL A 87 -1.89 1.29 2.91
N VAL A 88 -1.62 0.89 4.15
CA VAL A 88 -0.29 1.03 4.75
C VAL A 88 0.58 -0.14 4.28
N LEU A 89 1.74 0.17 3.71
CA LEU A 89 2.66 -0.80 3.14
C LEU A 89 4.10 -0.53 3.56
N PRO A 90 4.96 -1.55 3.56
CA PRO A 90 6.40 -1.29 3.74
C PRO A 90 6.92 -0.45 2.58
N THR A 91 7.79 0.53 2.88
CA THR A 91 8.29 1.48 1.87
C THR A 91 9.00 0.78 0.71
N GLY A 92 9.60 -0.39 0.94
CA GLY A 92 10.19 -1.18 -0.15
C GLY A 92 9.22 -1.53 -1.28
N PHE A 93 7.93 -1.58 -1.00
CA PHE A 93 6.90 -1.82 -2.03
C PHE A 93 6.93 -0.77 -3.14
N ILE A 94 7.17 0.51 -2.80
CA ILE A 94 7.07 1.60 -3.79
C ILE A 94 8.26 1.67 -4.74
N THR A 95 9.36 0.99 -4.44
CA THR A 95 10.61 1.06 -5.22
C THR A 95 11.10 -0.27 -5.77
N ALA A 96 10.57 -1.40 -5.35
CA ALA A 96 11.02 -2.72 -5.79
C ALA A 96 11.01 -2.84 -7.32
N GLN A 97 12.11 -3.35 -7.90
CA GLN A 97 12.28 -3.41 -9.36
C GLN A 97 12.04 -4.79 -9.95
N SER A 98 11.46 -5.70 -9.17
CA SER A 98 11.11 -7.04 -9.64
C SER A 98 9.98 -7.62 -8.78
N GLY A 99 9.46 -8.76 -9.21
CA GLY A 99 8.51 -9.56 -8.46
C GLY A 99 7.11 -8.98 -8.37
N ILE A 100 6.37 -9.43 -7.37
CA ILE A 100 4.95 -9.13 -7.20
C ILE A 100 4.72 -7.64 -6.92
N ASP A 101 5.56 -7.02 -6.10
CA ASP A 101 5.44 -5.59 -5.79
C ASP A 101 5.44 -4.74 -7.06
N LYS A 102 6.40 -4.99 -7.97
CA LYS A 102 6.46 -4.25 -9.23
C LYS A 102 5.26 -4.56 -10.12
N ALA A 103 4.83 -5.84 -10.18
CA ALA A 103 3.68 -6.22 -10.97
C ALA A 103 2.38 -5.54 -10.51
N ILE A 104 2.21 -5.38 -9.19
CA ILE A 104 1.08 -4.64 -8.64
C ILE A 104 1.14 -3.16 -9.05
N ARG A 105 2.31 -2.53 -8.92
CA ARG A 105 2.48 -1.12 -9.32
C ARG A 105 2.24 -0.92 -10.82
N GLN A 106 2.75 -1.83 -11.65
CA GLN A 106 2.50 -1.79 -13.10
C GLN A 106 1.00 -1.84 -13.41
N HIS A 107 0.28 -2.74 -12.75
CA HIS A 107 -1.16 -2.86 -12.92
C HIS A 107 -1.88 -1.55 -12.56
N LEU A 108 -1.56 -0.98 -11.41
CA LEU A 108 -2.18 0.26 -10.94
C LEU A 108 -1.89 1.44 -11.88
N VAL A 109 -0.67 1.53 -12.39
CA VAL A 109 -0.25 2.62 -13.28
C VAL A 109 -0.83 2.43 -14.69
N ASP A 110 -0.73 1.22 -15.24
CA ASP A 110 -1.21 0.93 -16.60
C ASP A 110 -2.73 1.08 -16.72
N HIS A 111 -3.46 0.83 -15.64
CA HIS A 111 -4.92 0.99 -15.60
C HIS A 111 -5.37 2.33 -15.00
N GLN A 112 -4.43 3.21 -14.68
CA GLN A 112 -4.72 4.55 -14.14
C GLN A 112 -5.62 4.49 -12.90
N MET A 113 -5.12 3.88 -11.84
CA MET A 113 -5.87 3.64 -10.60
C MET A 113 -5.21 4.22 -9.34
N LEU A 114 -4.33 5.20 -9.47
CA LEU A 114 -3.63 5.79 -8.33
C LEU A 114 -4.06 7.22 -8.04
N ALA A 115 -4.21 7.56 -6.76
CA ALA A 115 -4.31 8.95 -6.32
C ALA A 115 -2.95 9.50 -5.89
N GLY A 116 -2.18 8.72 -5.14
CA GLY A 116 -0.88 9.14 -4.65
C GLY A 116 -0.23 8.18 -3.69
N VAL A 117 0.93 8.58 -3.21
CA VAL A 117 1.68 7.86 -2.18
C VAL A 117 2.25 8.88 -1.20
N VAL A 118 2.19 8.55 0.09
CA VAL A 118 2.84 9.34 1.15
C VAL A 118 3.87 8.45 1.83
N SER A 119 5.15 8.79 1.70
CA SER A 119 6.22 8.13 2.45
C SER A 119 6.30 8.74 3.83
N MET A 120 6.09 7.92 4.86
CA MET A 120 5.96 8.35 6.25
C MET A 120 7.31 8.38 6.97
N PRO A 121 7.44 9.13 8.07
CA PRO A 121 8.64 9.10 8.91
C PRO A 121 8.89 7.72 9.49
N SER A 122 10.17 7.42 9.79
CA SER A 122 10.53 6.19 10.49
C SER A 122 9.88 6.13 11.88
N ASN A 123 9.60 4.93 12.35
CA ASN A 123 9.02 4.69 13.68
C ASN A 123 7.67 5.39 13.91
N ILE A 124 6.90 5.62 12.85
CA ILE A 124 5.57 6.22 12.96
C ILE A 124 4.59 5.28 13.68
N PHE A 125 4.81 3.97 13.56
CA PHE A 125 4.09 2.97 14.33
C PHE A 125 5.04 2.34 15.36
N ALA A 126 4.65 2.36 16.64
CA ALA A 126 5.47 1.91 17.77
C ALA A 126 5.85 0.42 17.70
N THR A 127 5.11 -0.39 16.94
CA THR A 127 5.27 -1.85 16.89
C THR A 127 6.19 -2.35 15.78
N THR A 128 6.62 -1.48 14.87
CA THR A 128 7.48 -1.87 13.75
C THR A 128 8.58 -0.85 13.51
N GLY A 129 9.81 -1.33 13.34
CA GLY A 129 10.94 -0.52 12.87
C GLY A 129 10.98 -0.35 11.35
N THR A 130 10.08 -0.97 10.62
CA THR A 130 10.01 -0.87 9.17
C THR A 130 9.47 0.49 8.76
N ASN A 131 10.14 1.14 7.80
CA ASN A 131 9.61 2.35 7.19
C ASN A 131 8.36 2.02 6.39
N VAL A 132 7.34 2.85 6.53
CA VAL A 132 6.04 2.63 5.89
C VAL A 132 5.69 3.77 4.95
N SER A 133 4.89 3.43 3.94
CA SER A 133 4.27 4.38 3.03
C SER A 133 2.77 4.09 2.98
N ILE A 134 1.99 5.10 2.68
CA ILE A 134 0.55 4.94 2.48
C ILE A 134 0.29 5.03 0.99
N LEU A 135 -0.26 3.96 0.44
CA LEU A 135 -0.68 3.89 -0.96
C LEU A 135 -2.15 4.29 -1.06
N PHE A 136 -2.44 5.29 -1.88
CA PHE A 136 -3.81 5.72 -2.14
C PHE A 136 -4.22 5.27 -3.53
N ILE A 137 -5.17 4.33 -3.58
CA ILE A 137 -5.75 3.81 -4.81
C ILE A 137 -7.01 4.59 -5.13
N ASP A 138 -7.17 5.02 -6.37
CA ASP A 138 -8.38 5.66 -6.87
C ASP A 138 -8.62 5.21 -8.30
N LYS A 139 -9.61 4.34 -8.49
CA LYS A 139 -9.92 3.76 -9.81
C LYS A 139 -10.47 4.78 -10.81
N LYS A 140 -10.83 5.98 -10.34
CA LYS A 140 -11.32 7.07 -11.21
C LYS A 140 -10.26 8.11 -11.57
N ASN A 141 -9.11 8.12 -10.88
CA ASN A 141 -8.12 9.17 -11.13
C ASN A 141 -7.37 8.91 -12.43
N LYS A 142 -7.76 9.61 -13.49
CA LYS A 142 -7.09 9.60 -14.78
C LYS A 142 -6.09 10.75 -14.92
N ASP A 143 -6.03 11.62 -13.93
CA ASP A 143 -5.16 12.79 -13.86
C ASP A 143 -3.83 12.44 -13.17
N ASP A 144 -3.05 13.47 -12.85
CA ASP A 144 -1.75 13.30 -12.21
C ASP A 144 -1.84 12.65 -10.82
N VAL A 145 -0.76 12.00 -10.46
CA VAL A 145 -0.56 11.31 -9.18
C VAL A 145 0.35 12.17 -8.31
N VAL A 146 0.01 12.35 -7.03
CA VAL A 146 0.84 13.11 -6.09
C VAL A 146 1.71 12.15 -5.28
N LEU A 147 3.01 12.42 -5.25
CA LEU A 147 3.97 11.66 -4.46
C LEU A 147 4.55 12.58 -3.39
N ILE A 148 4.34 12.23 -2.12
CA ILE A 148 4.73 13.05 -0.98
C ILE A 148 5.81 12.33 -0.19
N ASP A 149 6.92 13.02 0.09
CA ASP A 149 7.95 12.56 0.99
C ASP A 149 7.82 13.27 2.33
N ALA A 150 7.13 12.63 3.26
CA ALA A 150 6.97 13.12 4.64
C ALA A 150 7.99 12.48 5.59
N SER A 151 9.00 11.77 5.09
CA SER A 151 9.94 11.01 5.90
C SER A 151 10.78 11.87 6.85
N ASN A 152 10.94 13.16 6.56
CA ASN A 152 11.70 14.09 7.37
C ASN A 152 10.83 14.87 8.40
N LEU A 153 9.55 14.65 8.41
CA LEU A 153 8.63 15.26 9.36
C LEU A 153 8.63 14.51 10.69
N GLY A 154 8.04 15.13 11.67
CA GLY A 154 7.83 14.54 12.99
C GLY A 154 8.94 14.79 13.97
N THR A 155 8.61 14.54 15.24
CA THR A 155 9.53 14.63 16.36
C THR A 155 9.70 13.25 16.97
N LYS A 156 10.94 12.87 17.22
CA LYS A 156 11.25 11.58 17.84
C LYS A 156 11.08 11.70 19.36
N VAL A 157 10.27 10.81 19.92
CA VAL A 157 10.05 10.71 21.36
C VAL A 157 10.41 9.31 21.82
N LYS A 158 10.92 9.20 23.04
CA LYS A 158 11.16 7.89 23.67
C LYS A 158 9.92 7.44 24.40
N GLU A 159 9.49 6.21 24.13
CA GLU A 159 8.43 5.54 24.82
C GLU A 159 9.00 4.23 25.40
N GLY A 160 9.45 4.29 26.66
CA GLY A 160 10.20 3.19 27.28
C GLY A 160 11.55 2.98 26.59
N LYS A 161 11.81 1.78 26.08
CA LYS A 161 13.03 1.43 25.33
C LYS A 161 12.90 1.73 23.83
N ASN A 162 11.71 2.10 23.34
CA ASN A 162 11.43 2.29 21.93
C ASN A 162 11.38 3.77 21.58
N GLN A 163 11.79 4.09 20.34
CA GLN A 163 11.58 5.40 19.76
C GLN A 163 10.29 5.40 18.93
N LYS A 164 9.54 6.48 19.05
CA LYS A 164 8.36 6.75 18.26
C LYS A 164 8.47 8.12 17.62
N THR A 165 8.03 8.25 16.38
CA THR A 165 7.92 9.55 15.72
C THR A 165 6.48 10.03 15.82
N VAL A 166 6.30 11.29 16.23
CA VAL A 166 4.99 11.91 16.36
C VAL A 166 4.91 13.11 15.43
N LEU A 167 3.88 13.14 14.61
CA LEU A 167 3.56 14.27 13.74
C LEU A 167 2.78 15.31 14.53
N SER A 168 3.12 16.61 14.33
CA SER A 168 2.33 17.70 14.85
C SER A 168 1.05 17.87 14.02
N PRO A 169 0.01 18.55 14.57
CA PRO A 169 -1.18 18.89 13.78
C PRO A 169 -0.87 19.66 12.51
N GLU A 170 0.11 20.56 12.55
CA GLU A 170 0.56 21.34 11.39
C GLU A 170 1.20 20.46 10.33
N GLU A 171 2.00 19.49 10.74
CA GLU A 171 2.63 18.52 9.83
C GLU A 171 1.59 17.61 9.18
N GLU A 172 0.63 17.11 9.94
CA GLU A 172 -0.50 16.35 9.42
C GLU A 172 -1.31 17.17 8.41
N GLN A 173 -1.58 18.42 8.73
CA GLN A 173 -2.32 19.34 7.85
C GLN A 173 -1.57 19.58 6.54
N LYS A 174 -0.25 19.75 6.60
CA LYS A 174 0.58 19.92 5.41
C LYS A 174 0.47 18.71 4.48
N ILE A 175 0.51 17.50 5.01
CA ILE A 175 0.36 16.27 4.22
C ILE A 175 -1.03 16.25 3.57
N VAL A 176 -2.08 16.46 4.34
CA VAL A 176 -3.46 16.41 3.87
C VAL A 176 -3.74 17.45 2.78
N GLU A 177 -3.34 18.70 3.01
CA GLU A 177 -3.56 19.77 2.03
C GLU A 177 -2.79 19.54 0.74
N THR A 178 -1.52 19.14 0.84
CA THR A 178 -0.69 18.84 -0.32
C THR A 178 -1.31 17.72 -1.14
N PHE A 179 -1.81 16.68 -0.48
CA PHE A 179 -2.46 15.56 -1.13
C PHE A 179 -3.75 15.98 -1.85
N ILE A 180 -4.64 16.68 -1.15
CA ILE A 180 -5.94 17.08 -1.69
C ILE A 180 -5.77 18.04 -2.87
N LYS A 181 -4.88 19.02 -2.74
CA LYS A 181 -4.64 20.03 -3.77
C LYS A 181 -3.72 19.55 -4.88
N LYS A 182 -3.10 18.40 -4.74
CA LYS A 182 -2.09 17.84 -5.66
C LYS A 182 -0.99 18.88 -5.95
N GLU A 183 -0.44 19.48 -4.90
CA GLU A 183 0.59 20.50 -5.03
C GLU A 183 1.99 19.89 -5.16
N ALA A 184 2.81 20.50 -6.02
CA ALA A 184 4.24 20.24 -6.07
C ALA A 184 4.93 21.23 -5.12
N VAL A 185 5.45 20.73 -4.01
CA VAL A 185 6.13 21.54 -2.99
C VAL A 185 7.59 21.12 -2.94
N GLU A 186 8.51 22.09 -3.08
CA GLU A 186 9.95 21.85 -3.10
C GLU A 186 10.39 20.99 -1.90
N ASP A 187 11.20 19.97 -2.16
CA ASP A 187 11.72 19.01 -1.17
C ASP A 187 10.65 18.25 -0.38
N PHE A 188 9.40 18.25 -0.84
CA PHE A 188 8.32 17.59 -0.14
C PHE A 188 7.41 16.76 -1.05
N SER A 189 6.99 17.30 -2.18
CA SER A 189 6.06 16.59 -3.07
C SER A 189 6.31 16.87 -4.54
N VAL A 190 5.90 15.92 -5.37
CA VAL A 190 5.86 16.07 -6.83
C VAL A 190 4.51 15.60 -7.34
N THR A 191 4.07 16.17 -8.44
CA THR A 191 2.93 15.68 -9.21
C THR A 191 3.45 15.08 -10.51
N VAL A 192 3.05 13.87 -10.81
CA VAL A 192 3.57 13.11 -11.95
C VAL A 192 2.43 12.50 -12.74
N SER A 193 2.61 12.42 -14.06
CA SER A 193 1.67 11.70 -14.91
C SER A 193 1.93 10.19 -14.82
N TYR A 194 0.96 9.38 -15.26
CA TYR A 194 1.18 7.95 -15.37
C TYR A 194 2.31 7.61 -16.34
N GLU A 195 2.48 8.39 -17.40
CA GLU A 195 3.60 8.20 -18.34
C GLU A 195 4.96 8.47 -17.69
N ASP A 196 5.06 9.52 -16.85
CA ASP A 196 6.27 9.79 -16.06
C ASP A 196 6.63 8.61 -15.17
N ILE A 197 5.63 7.99 -14.55
CA ILE A 197 5.85 6.84 -13.66
C ILE A 197 6.38 5.64 -14.46
N LYS A 198 5.82 5.37 -15.63
CA LYS A 198 6.31 4.31 -16.53
C LYS A 198 7.76 4.53 -16.93
N GLU A 199 8.13 5.76 -17.26
CA GLU A 199 9.51 6.12 -17.63
C GLU A 199 10.50 5.92 -16.49
N LYS A 200 10.06 6.00 -15.25
CA LYS A 200 10.87 5.75 -14.04
C LYS A 200 10.71 4.32 -13.52
N ASN A 201 10.45 3.37 -14.41
CA ASN A 201 10.30 1.95 -14.07
C ASN A 201 9.28 1.71 -12.96
N TYR A 202 8.17 2.45 -13.01
CA TYR A 202 7.05 2.33 -12.07
C TYR A 202 7.40 2.67 -10.61
N SER A 203 8.49 3.39 -10.37
CA SER A 203 8.81 3.87 -9.01
C SER A 203 7.76 4.88 -8.54
N LEU A 204 7.32 4.73 -7.30
CA LEU A 204 6.41 5.66 -6.64
C LEU A 204 7.10 6.48 -5.55
N SER A 205 8.42 6.55 -5.58
CA SER A 205 9.21 7.38 -4.67
C SER A 205 9.35 8.79 -5.25
N ALA A 206 8.94 9.79 -4.46
CA ALA A 206 9.06 11.21 -4.86
C ALA A 206 10.49 11.59 -5.26
N GLY A 207 11.49 11.01 -4.60
CA GLY A 207 12.90 11.31 -4.86
C GLY A 207 13.41 10.90 -6.24
N GLN A 208 12.65 10.13 -7.01
CA GLN A 208 13.03 9.73 -8.37
C GLN A 208 12.63 10.78 -9.44
N TYR A 209 11.93 11.83 -9.03
CA TYR A 209 11.35 12.82 -9.96
C TYR A 209 11.86 14.23 -9.74
#